data_2511606e401dc19b541f96be2886bb15
#
_entry.id   2511606e401dc19b541f96be2886bb15
#
_cell.length_a   1.000
_cell.length_b   1.000
_cell.length_c   1.000
_cell.angle_alpha   90.00
_cell.angle_beta   90.00
_cell.angle_gamma   90.00
#
_symmetry.space_group_name_H-M   'P 1'
#
loop_
_entity.id
_entity.type
_entity.pdbx_description
1 polymer ?
#
loop_
_entity_poly.entity_id
_entity_poly.type
_entity_poly.pdbx_seq_one_letter_code
_entity_poly.pdbx_strand_id
1 'polypeptide(L)'
;MSEEVKSVLERLKEINASKGENIFLPSLGKKVKFTPFTLKQQKDLLSKLPDDSSGVLSFNNNFNSIIMDNCMEEISLDDLNSFDRLSVVIQYRISAVGGVLDKNEKKLDLNMLTKSIESAKYEKVFQEKEIKNANFKATVKIPTLGYDQKINVSTTFKLKKAGKQQEIIAEMFVAEVLKYITSITILDGPDITMDMYQSSYDEKIKVIEQLPNNFTKKIFAFISTVKLFEEKLTTIEDTKVDISNELFG
;
A
#
# COMPACT_ATOMS: atom_id res chain seq x y z
N MET A 1 6.39 -17.50 -31.88
CA MET A 1 7.59 -17.52 -31.02
C MET A 1 8.31 -18.81 -31.32
N SER A 2 9.60 -18.75 -31.66
CA SER A 2 10.40 -19.96 -32.00
C SER A 2 10.58 -20.85 -30.76
N GLU A 3 10.86 -22.13 -30.97
CA GLU A 3 11.13 -23.08 -29.88
C GLU A 3 12.36 -22.69 -29.08
N GLU A 4 13.39 -22.15 -29.72
CA GLU A 4 14.60 -21.65 -29.08
C GLU A 4 14.26 -20.52 -28.08
N VAL A 5 13.40 -19.54 -28.46
CA VAL A 5 12.99 -18.46 -27.56
C VAL A 5 12.20 -18.99 -26.38
N LYS A 6 11.34 -19.99 -26.58
CA LYS A 6 10.61 -20.64 -25.47
C LYS A 6 11.58 -21.30 -24.48
N SER A 7 12.53 -22.11 -24.98
CA SER A 7 13.54 -22.78 -24.17
C SER A 7 14.39 -21.79 -23.36
N VAL A 8 14.82 -20.68 -23.98
CA VAL A 8 15.57 -19.62 -23.28
C VAL A 8 14.72 -18.97 -22.18
N LEU A 9 13.44 -18.67 -22.45
CA LEU A 9 12.55 -18.07 -21.45
C LEU A 9 12.27 -19.01 -20.27
N GLU A 10 12.11 -20.32 -20.51
CA GLU A 10 11.96 -21.33 -19.45
C GLU A 10 13.21 -21.40 -18.59
N ARG A 11 14.38 -21.45 -19.23
CA ARG A 11 15.66 -21.49 -18.50
C ARG A 11 15.89 -20.22 -17.66
N LEU A 12 15.52 -19.03 -18.19
CA LEU A 12 15.59 -17.77 -17.44
C LEU A 12 14.66 -17.78 -16.21
N LYS A 13 13.47 -18.36 -16.31
CA LYS A 13 12.56 -18.51 -15.17
C LYS A 13 13.16 -19.40 -14.09
N GLU A 14 13.74 -20.54 -14.45
CA GLU A 14 14.43 -21.44 -13.50
C GLU A 14 15.59 -20.74 -12.79
N ILE A 15 16.43 -19.99 -13.53
CA ILE A 15 17.55 -19.24 -12.98
C ILE A 15 17.03 -18.16 -12.00
N ASN A 16 16.00 -17.42 -12.38
CA ASN A 16 15.41 -16.40 -11.52
C ASN A 16 14.80 -17.01 -10.25
N ALA A 17 14.10 -18.14 -10.36
CA ALA A 17 13.58 -18.84 -9.19
C ALA A 17 14.69 -19.32 -8.24
N SER A 18 15.84 -19.77 -8.77
CA SER A 18 16.99 -20.17 -7.95
C SER A 18 17.67 -18.98 -7.24
N LYS A 19 17.64 -17.79 -7.83
CA LYS A 19 18.24 -16.54 -7.31
C LYS A 19 17.30 -15.69 -6.46
N GLY A 20 16.15 -16.22 -6.06
CA GLY A 20 15.16 -15.48 -5.27
C GLY A 20 15.73 -14.89 -3.98
N GLU A 21 15.23 -13.73 -3.60
CA GLU A 21 15.60 -12.98 -2.41
C GLU A 21 14.60 -13.19 -1.28
N ASN A 22 15.10 -13.23 -0.04
CA ASN A 22 14.24 -13.31 1.14
C ASN A 22 13.93 -11.88 1.64
N ILE A 23 12.68 -11.48 1.51
CA ILE A 23 12.20 -10.14 1.90
C ILE A 23 11.35 -10.27 3.17
N PHE A 24 11.63 -9.46 4.18
CA PHE A 24 10.84 -9.43 5.40
C PHE A 24 9.48 -8.79 5.14
N LEU A 25 8.41 -9.49 5.50
CA LEU A 25 7.03 -9.01 5.40
C LEU A 25 6.50 -8.70 6.82
N PRO A 26 6.34 -7.41 7.17
CA PRO A 26 5.90 -6.98 8.48
C PRO A 26 4.58 -7.56 8.96
N SER A 27 3.57 -7.71 8.08
CA SER A 27 2.27 -8.28 8.44
C SER A 27 2.35 -9.74 8.84
N LEU A 28 3.28 -10.49 8.23
CA LEU A 28 3.50 -11.91 8.50
C LEU A 28 4.57 -12.17 9.57
N GLY A 29 5.36 -11.14 9.91
CA GLY A 29 6.47 -11.25 10.87
C GLY A 29 7.57 -12.22 10.42
N LYS A 30 7.70 -12.52 9.12
CA LYS A 30 8.66 -13.50 8.56
C LYS A 30 9.26 -13.02 7.25
N LYS A 31 10.36 -13.66 6.85
CA LYS A 31 10.95 -13.50 5.52
C LYS A 31 10.28 -14.46 4.53
N VAL A 32 9.92 -13.94 3.37
CA VAL A 32 9.29 -14.65 2.27
C VAL A 32 10.17 -14.55 1.05
N LYS A 33 10.25 -15.61 0.28
CA LYS A 33 11.09 -15.70 -0.93
C LYS A 33 10.38 -15.09 -2.13
N PHE A 34 11.07 -14.19 -2.83
CA PHE A 34 10.61 -13.54 -4.07
C PHE A 34 11.59 -13.78 -5.20
N THR A 35 11.08 -13.94 -6.43
CA THR A 35 11.93 -13.92 -7.62
C THR A 35 12.48 -12.52 -7.86
N PRO A 36 13.65 -12.39 -8.54
CA PRO A 36 14.23 -11.10 -8.85
C PRO A 36 13.30 -10.21 -9.68
N PHE A 37 13.36 -8.91 -9.44
CA PHE A 37 12.65 -7.89 -10.20
C PHE A 37 13.22 -7.82 -11.64
N THR A 38 12.35 -7.98 -12.63
CA THR A 38 12.77 -8.04 -14.03
C THR A 38 12.79 -6.66 -14.70
N LEU A 39 13.64 -6.51 -15.74
CA LEU A 39 13.67 -5.29 -16.55
C LEU A 39 12.29 -4.95 -17.16
N LYS A 40 11.49 -5.95 -17.52
CA LYS A 40 10.12 -5.74 -18.01
C LYS A 40 9.26 -5.07 -16.94
N GLN A 41 9.27 -5.61 -15.72
CA GLN A 41 8.50 -5.05 -14.59
C GLN A 41 8.97 -3.64 -14.25
N GLN A 42 10.29 -3.37 -14.29
CA GLN A 42 10.83 -2.03 -14.10
C GLN A 42 10.32 -1.06 -15.17
N LYS A 43 10.36 -1.42 -16.45
CA LYS A 43 9.82 -0.60 -17.55
C LYS A 43 8.32 -0.34 -17.37
N ASP A 44 7.56 -1.35 -17.00
CA ASP A 44 6.12 -1.22 -16.78
C ASP A 44 5.80 -0.27 -15.61
N LEU A 45 6.60 -0.28 -14.54
CA LEU A 45 6.47 0.67 -13.43
C LEU A 45 6.87 2.08 -13.84
N LEU A 46 8.02 2.26 -14.51
CA LEU A 46 8.50 3.57 -14.96
C LEU A 46 7.52 4.24 -15.93
N SER A 47 6.87 3.46 -16.80
CA SER A 47 5.85 3.98 -17.73
C SER A 47 4.57 4.46 -17.04
N LYS A 48 4.41 4.19 -15.74
CA LYS A 48 3.24 4.50 -14.92
C LYS A 48 3.60 5.30 -13.68
N LEU A 49 4.78 5.95 -13.69
CA LEU A 49 5.14 6.88 -12.62
C LEU A 49 4.06 7.95 -12.48
N PRO A 50 3.68 8.29 -11.25
CA PRO A 50 2.57 9.18 -11.01
C PRO A 50 2.90 10.62 -11.40
N ASP A 51 2.17 11.17 -12.38
CA ASP A 51 2.16 12.61 -12.65
C ASP A 51 1.11 13.32 -11.79
N ASP A 52 0.13 12.56 -11.26
CA ASP A 52 -0.97 13.06 -10.44
C ASP A 52 -1.43 12.03 -9.38
N SER A 53 -2.42 12.40 -8.59
CA SER A 53 -3.00 11.53 -7.55
C SER A 53 -3.58 10.22 -8.10
N SER A 54 -4.09 10.20 -9.33
CA SER A 54 -4.63 8.98 -9.96
C SER A 54 -3.50 8.04 -10.39
N GLY A 55 -2.36 8.61 -10.77
CA GLY A 55 -1.13 7.89 -11.07
C GLY A 55 -0.59 7.13 -9.86
N VAL A 56 -0.62 7.75 -8.66
CA VAL A 56 -0.22 7.07 -7.41
C VAL A 56 -1.06 5.83 -7.15
N LEU A 57 -2.39 5.90 -7.32
CA LEU A 57 -3.27 4.75 -7.12
C LEU A 57 -2.97 3.64 -8.14
N SER A 58 -2.73 4.01 -9.39
CA SER A 58 -2.39 3.08 -10.46
C SER A 58 -1.03 2.42 -10.23
N PHE A 59 -0.02 3.20 -9.79
CA PHE A 59 1.30 2.69 -9.43
C PHE A 59 1.21 1.65 -8.33
N ASN A 60 0.50 1.94 -7.24
CA ASN A 60 0.31 1.01 -6.12
C ASN A 60 -0.35 -0.30 -6.57
N ASN A 61 -1.39 -0.23 -7.41
CA ASN A 61 -2.07 -1.43 -7.91
C ASN A 61 -1.17 -2.28 -8.82
N ASN A 62 -0.36 -1.64 -9.68
CA ASN A 62 0.60 -2.35 -10.53
C ASN A 62 1.69 -3.01 -9.69
N PHE A 63 2.17 -2.32 -8.65
CA PHE A 63 3.18 -2.90 -7.77
C PHE A 63 2.63 -4.09 -6.97
N ASN A 64 1.38 -4.04 -6.54
CA ASN A 64 0.70 -5.19 -5.93
C ASN A 64 0.69 -6.41 -6.86
N SER A 65 0.45 -6.22 -8.17
CA SER A 65 0.52 -7.32 -9.14
C SER A 65 1.94 -7.89 -9.24
N ILE A 66 2.97 -7.04 -9.24
CA ILE A 66 4.37 -7.48 -9.25
C ILE A 66 4.72 -8.26 -7.98
N ILE A 67 4.24 -7.85 -6.80
CA ILE A 67 4.41 -8.60 -5.55
C ILE A 67 3.87 -10.02 -5.71
N MET A 68 2.65 -10.16 -6.24
CA MET A 68 2.02 -11.48 -6.42
C MET A 68 2.71 -12.33 -7.46
N ASP A 69 3.11 -11.73 -8.60
CA ASP A 69 3.80 -12.45 -9.69
C ASP A 69 5.17 -12.98 -9.26
N ASN A 70 5.82 -12.32 -8.32
CA ASN A 70 7.18 -12.63 -7.88
C ASN A 70 7.22 -13.40 -6.56
N CYS A 71 6.16 -13.43 -5.78
CA CYS A 71 6.08 -14.19 -4.53
C CYS A 71 6.14 -15.69 -4.83
N MET A 72 7.02 -16.41 -4.14
CA MET A 72 7.23 -17.86 -4.32
C MET A 72 6.44 -18.69 -3.29
N GLU A 73 5.72 -18.05 -2.38
CA GLU A 73 4.87 -18.70 -1.37
C GLU A 73 3.39 -18.47 -1.67
N GLU A 74 2.53 -19.35 -1.17
CA GLU A 74 1.07 -19.18 -1.25
C GLU A 74 0.61 -18.09 -0.27
N ILE A 75 0.59 -16.86 -0.75
CA ILE A 75 0.16 -15.66 -0.02
C ILE A 75 -0.80 -14.89 -0.93
N SER A 76 -1.81 -14.26 -0.34
CA SER A 76 -2.75 -13.40 -1.05
C SER A 76 -2.51 -11.91 -0.74
N LEU A 77 -3.07 -11.01 -1.56
CA LEU A 77 -3.06 -9.57 -1.23
C LEU A 77 -3.85 -9.24 0.04
N ASP A 78 -4.75 -10.13 0.47
CA ASP A 78 -5.51 -9.94 1.70
C ASP A 78 -4.73 -10.34 2.96
N ASP A 79 -3.56 -11.00 2.80
CA ASP A 79 -2.62 -11.28 3.89
C ASP A 79 -1.59 -10.15 4.11
N LEU A 80 -1.47 -9.24 3.14
CA LEU A 80 -0.45 -8.20 3.08
C LEU A 80 -1.05 -6.80 3.29
N ASN A 81 -0.21 -5.84 3.71
CA ASN A 81 -0.58 -4.43 3.86
C ASN A 81 0.46 -3.47 3.24
N SER A 82 0.29 -2.16 3.42
CA SER A 82 1.18 -1.14 2.85
C SER A 82 2.63 -1.25 3.32
N PHE A 83 2.90 -1.76 4.53
CA PHE A 83 4.26 -1.96 5.04
C PHE A 83 4.98 -3.12 4.37
N ASP A 84 4.25 -4.16 3.95
CA ASP A 84 4.81 -5.25 3.15
C ASP A 84 5.18 -4.75 1.77
N ARG A 85 4.30 -3.96 1.14
CA ARG A 85 4.59 -3.31 -0.15
C ARG A 85 5.84 -2.42 -0.04
N LEU A 86 5.94 -1.62 1.03
CA LEU A 86 7.11 -0.79 1.31
C LEU A 86 8.40 -1.62 1.38
N SER A 87 8.37 -2.73 2.13
CA SER A 87 9.52 -3.63 2.26
C SER A 87 9.98 -4.20 0.92
N VAL A 88 9.03 -4.70 0.11
CA VAL A 88 9.32 -5.26 -1.22
C VAL A 88 9.85 -4.22 -2.19
N VAL A 89 9.26 -3.01 -2.22
CA VAL A 89 9.70 -1.90 -3.08
C VAL A 89 11.16 -1.53 -2.79
N ILE A 90 11.50 -1.34 -1.52
CA ILE A 90 12.86 -0.97 -1.10
C ILE A 90 13.86 -2.06 -1.49
N GLN A 91 13.54 -3.33 -1.22
CA GLN A 91 14.43 -4.43 -1.56
C GLN A 91 14.63 -4.55 -3.07
N TYR A 92 13.58 -4.43 -3.86
CA TYR A 92 13.68 -4.46 -5.32
C TYR A 92 14.49 -3.29 -5.87
N ARG A 93 14.36 -2.10 -5.29
CA ARG A 93 15.21 -0.96 -5.64
C ARG A 93 16.68 -1.25 -5.37
N ILE A 94 16.99 -1.79 -4.18
CA ILE A 94 18.37 -2.14 -3.80
C ILE A 94 18.95 -3.14 -4.80
N SER A 95 18.20 -4.17 -5.15
CA SER A 95 18.65 -5.23 -6.06
C SER A 95 18.76 -4.78 -7.52
N ALA A 96 17.85 -3.91 -7.99
CA ALA A 96 17.80 -3.50 -9.39
C ALA A 96 18.73 -2.35 -9.74
N VAL A 97 18.91 -1.40 -8.83
CA VAL A 97 19.62 -0.12 -9.10
C VAL A 97 20.78 0.11 -8.13
N GLY A 98 20.78 -0.57 -6.98
CA GLY A 98 21.79 -0.43 -5.92
C GLY A 98 21.22 0.20 -4.65
N GLY A 99 21.93 -0.01 -3.54
CA GLY A 99 21.52 0.39 -2.19
C GLY A 99 21.78 1.87 -1.85
N VAL A 100 22.27 2.69 -2.77
CA VAL A 100 22.55 4.11 -2.53
C VAL A 100 21.59 4.98 -3.34
N LEU A 101 21.00 5.97 -2.69
CA LEU A 101 20.18 7.00 -3.30
C LEU A 101 20.85 8.37 -3.11
N ASP A 102 21.11 9.07 -4.21
CA ASP A 102 21.61 10.45 -4.17
C ASP A 102 20.42 11.41 -4.05
N LYS A 103 20.33 12.15 -2.92
CA LYS A 103 19.27 13.12 -2.66
C LYS A 103 19.79 14.32 -1.90
N ASN A 104 19.52 15.53 -2.41
CA ASN A 104 19.93 16.80 -1.77
C ASN A 104 21.42 16.82 -1.39
N GLU A 105 22.29 16.42 -2.32
CA GLU A 105 23.75 16.34 -2.12
C GLU A 105 24.20 15.31 -1.07
N LYS A 106 23.30 14.48 -0.56
CA LYS A 106 23.57 13.39 0.38
C LYS A 106 23.47 12.03 -0.31
N LYS A 107 24.30 11.10 0.12
CA LYS A 107 24.23 9.68 -0.26
C LYS A 107 23.50 8.91 0.84
N LEU A 108 22.30 8.47 0.58
CA LEU A 108 21.46 7.73 1.53
C LEU A 108 21.62 6.23 1.30
N ASP A 109 21.97 5.48 2.34
CA ASP A 109 22.04 4.02 2.30
C ASP A 109 20.65 3.40 2.56
N LEU A 110 20.02 2.90 1.49
CA LEU A 110 18.69 2.28 1.57
C LEU A 110 18.66 1.01 2.42
N ASN A 111 19.81 0.35 2.68
CA ASN A 111 19.87 -0.77 3.60
C ASN A 111 19.50 -0.36 5.03
N MET A 112 19.62 0.92 5.40
CA MET A 112 19.12 1.43 6.68
C MET A 112 17.61 1.33 6.79
N LEU A 113 16.87 1.57 5.69
CA LEU A 113 15.40 1.40 5.67
C LEU A 113 15.02 -0.06 5.88
N THR A 114 15.69 -0.99 5.20
CA THR A 114 15.45 -2.44 5.38
C THR A 114 15.64 -2.85 6.85
N LYS A 115 16.74 -2.40 7.48
CA LYS A 115 17.00 -2.66 8.91
C LYS A 115 15.94 -2.03 9.82
N SER A 116 15.50 -0.80 9.51
CA SER A 116 14.45 -0.10 10.25
C SER A 116 13.13 -0.86 10.18
N ILE A 117 12.77 -1.36 9.00
CA ILE A 117 11.55 -2.17 8.79
C ILE A 117 11.66 -3.50 9.54
N GLU A 118 12.79 -4.22 9.46
CA GLU A 118 12.97 -5.51 10.15
C GLU A 118 12.96 -5.38 11.69
N SER A 119 13.42 -4.25 12.23
CA SER A 119 13.53 -4.02 13.67
C SER A 119 12.32 -3.31 14.30
N ALA A 120 11.39 -2.79 13.49
CA ALA A 120 10.26 -2.03 13.98
C ALA A 120 9.25 -2.90 14.75
N LYS A 121 8.56 -2.28 15.70
CA LYS A 121 7.50 -2.93 16.51
C LYS A 121 6.13 -2.58 15.94
N TYR A 122 5.53 -3.53 15.24
CA TYR A 122 4.27 -3.35 14.51
C TYR A 122 3.01 -3.60 15.32
N GLU A 123 3.10 -4.27 16.50
CA GLU A 123 1.94 -4.79 17.22
C GLU A 123 0.90 -3.71 17.53
N LYS A 124 1.35 -2.51 17.92
CA LYS A 124 0.46 -1.39 18.24
C LYS A 124 -0.19 -0.76 16.99
N VAL A 125 0.52 -0.79 15.86
CA VAL A 125 0.07 -0.18 14.60
C VAL A 125 -0.86 -1.11 13.86
N PHE A 126 -0.61 -2.42 13.91
CA PHE A 126 -1.45 -3.45 13.27
C PHE A 126 -2.69 -3.81 14.07
N GLN A 127 -2.75 -3.42 15.35
CA GLN A 127 -3.92 -3.68 16.18
C GLN A 127 -5.16 -2.94 15.64
N GLU A 128 -6.23 -3.68 15.46
CA GLU A 128 -7.55 -3.12 15.22
C GLU A 128 -7.98 -2.23 16.40
N LYS A 129 -8.59 -1.08 16.10
CA LYS A 129 -9.03 -0.13 17.13
C LYS A 129 -10.50 0.19 16.97
N GLU A 130 -11.19 0.30 18.09
CA GLU A 130 -12.52 0.89 18.16
C GLU A 130 -12.44 2.39 18.43
N ILE A 131 -13.14 3.15 17.59
CA ILE A 131 -13.34 4.59 17.74
C ILE A 131 -14.82 4.80 18.05
N LYS A 132 -15.12 5.42 19.20
CA LYS A 132 -16.49 5.53 19.70
C LYS A 132 -16.82 6.96 20.14
N ASN A 133 -18.11 7.33 19.96
CA ASN A 133 -18.76 8.44 20.64
C ASN A 133 -20.15 7.97 21.15
N ALA A 134 -21.04 8.90 21.52
CA ALA A 134 -22.35 8.53 22.06
C ALA A 134 -23.21 7.74 21.05
N ASN A 135 -23.13 8.09 19.76
CA ASN A 135 -24.07 7.60 18.74
C ASN A 135 -23.44 6.65 17.71
N PHE A 136 -22.10 6.61 17.63
CA PHE A 136 -21.40 5.87 16.59
C PHE A 136 -20.21 5.11 17.16
N LYS A 137 -19.96 3.93 16.59
CA LYS A 137 -18.75 3.14 16.76
C LYS A 137 -18.20 2.79 15.38
N ALA A 138 -16.91 3.00 15.15
CA ALA A 138 -16.21 2.51 13.97
C ALA A 138 -15.07 1.61 14.41
N THR A 139 -14.91 0.50 13.73
CA THR A 139 -13.72 -0.34 13.85
C THR A 139 -12.76 0.04 12.73
N VAL A 140 -11.50 0.33 13.08
CA VAL A 140 -10.47 0.76 12.14
C VAL A 140 -9.24 -0.10 12.24
N LYS A 141 -8.63 -0.41 11.10
CA LYS A 141 -7.34 -1.10 10.98
C LYS A 141 -6.60 -0.67 9.72
N ILE A 142 -5.33 -1.05 9.61
CA ILE A 142 -4.58 -0.89 8.36
C ILE A 142 -5.22 -1.77 7.28
N PRO A 143 -5.51 -1.21 6.10
CA PRO A 143 -6.12 -1.99 5.02
C PRO A 143 -5.15 -3.07 4.50
N THR A 144 -5.71 -4.21 4.11
CA THR A 144 -4.98 -5.18 3.30
C THR A 144 -4.72 -4.62 1.91
N LEU A 145 -3.67 -5.10 1.21
CA LEU A 145 -3.41 -4.68 -0.17
C LEU A 145 -4.57 -5.00 -1.11
N GLY A 146 -5.27 -6.13 -0.87
CA GLY A 146 -6.45 -6.51 -1.66
C GLY A 146 -7.61 -5.53 -1.47
N TYR A 147 -7.88 -5.10 -0.23
CA TYR A 147 -8.92 -4.11 0.04
C TYR A 147 -8.54 -2.72 -0.46
N ASP A 148 -7.28 -2.27 -0.20
CA ASP A 148 -6.74 -1.01 -0.73
C ASP A 148 -6.88 -0.95 -2.26
N GLN A 149 -6.54 -2.02 -2.96
CA GLN A 149 -6.68 -2.12 -4.42
C GLN A 149 -8.13 -1.99 -4.90
N LYS A 150 -9.08 -2.63 -4.24
CA LYS A 150 -10.52 -2.51 -4.56
C LYS A 150 -11.00 -1.06 -4.43
N ILE A 151 -10.61 -0.38 -3.35
CA ILE A 151 -10.94 1.05 -3.15
C ILE A 151 -10.25 1.91 -4.21
N ASN A 152 -8.96 1.69 -4.49
CA ASN A 152 -8.20 2.45 -5.49
C ASN A 152 -8.80 2.36 -6.90
N VAL A 153 -9.23 1.16 -7.33
CA VAL A 153 -9.87 0.96 -8.64
C VAL A 153 -11.17 1.76 -8.74
N SER A 154 -12.02 1.67 -7.70
CA SER A 154 -13.30 2.40 -7.67
C SER A 154 -13.09 3.92 -7.61
N THR A 155 -12.11 4.38 -6.83
CA THR A 155 -11.73 5.79 -6.74
C THR A 155 -11.21 6.32 -8.08
N THR A 156 -10.30 5.59 -8.74
CA THR A 156 -9.76 5.97 -10.05
C THR A 156 -10.88 6.14 -11.10
N PHE A 157 -11.89 5.27 -11.05
CA PHE A 157 -13.04 5.41 -11.95
C PHE A 157 -13.86 6.67 -11.68
N LYS A 158 -14.01 7.08 -10.40
CA LYS A 158 -14.66 8.35 -10.05
C LYS A 158 -13.82 9.57 -10.42
N LEU A 159 -12.51 9.52 -10.16
CA LEU A 159 -11.59 10.62 -10.51
C LEU A 159 -11.59 10.93 -12.00
N LYS A 160 -11.71 9.92 -12.88
CA LYS A 160 -11.84 10.13 -14.33
C LYS A 160 -13.10 10.90 -14.74
N LYS A 161 -14.12 10.93 -13.88
CA LYS A 161 -15.38 11.67 -14.08
C LYS A 161 -15.38 13.04 -13.40
N ALA A 162 -14.48 13.27 -12.47
CA ALA A 162 -14.37 14.54 -11.76
C ALA A 162 -13.86 15.63 -12.71
N GLY A 163 -14.57 16.73 -12.77
CA GLY A 163 -14.22 17.85 -13.66
C GLY A 163 -13.34 18.91 -13.04
N LYS A 164 -13.25 18.96 -11.68
CA LYS A 164 -12.56 20.01 -10.95
C LYS A 164 -11.57 19.42 -9.95
N GLN A 165 -10.45 20.11 -9.76
CA GLN A 165 -9.42 19.67 -8.81
C GLN A 165 -9.95 19.52 -7.37
N GLN A 166 -10.89 20.35 -6.96
CA GLN A 166 -11.52 20.25 -5.64
C GLN A 166 -12.35 18.98 -5.46
N GLU A 167 -13.01 18.50 -6.53
CA GLU A 167 -13.75 17.25 -6.53
C GLU A 167 -12.78 16.05 -6.40
N ILE A 168 -11.64 16.12 -7.11
CA ILE A 168 -10.57 15.12 -7.00
C ILE A 168 -10.06 15.02 -5.58
N ILE A 169 -9.76 16.15 -4.93
CA ILE A 169 -9.28 16.19 -3.55
C ILE A 169 -10.32 15.60 -2.59
N ALA A 170 -11.61 15.94 -2.76
CA ALA A 170 -12.69 15.43 -1.92
C ALA A 170 -12.85 13.90 -2.07
N GLU A 171 -12.85 13.38 -3.29
CA GLU A 171 -12.94 11.93 -3.56
C GLU A 171 -11.73 11.17 -2.97
N MET A 172 -10.52 11.70 -3.13
CA MET A 172 -9.31 11.12 -2.54
C MET A 172 -9.38 11.09 -1.01
N PHE A 173 -9.90 12.16 -0.39
CA PHE A 173 -10.07 12.24 1.05
C PHE A 173 -11.04 11.18 1.57
N VAL A 174 -12.21 11.04 0.94
CA VAL A 174 -13.21 10.03 1.32
C VAL A 174 -12.66 8.62 1.10
N ALA A 175 -11.99 8.37 -0.02
CA ALA A 175 -11.37 7.09 -0.32
C ALA A 175 -10.31 6.71 0.71
N GLU A 176 -9.50 7.67 1.17
CA GLU A 176 -8.49 7.41 2.20
C GLU A 176 -9.11 6.99 3.53
N VAL A 177 -10.23 7.62 3.93
CA VAL A 177 -10.96 7.20 5.14
C VAL A 177 -11.55 5.81 4.99
N LEU A 178 -12.17 5.53 3.83
CA LEU A 178 -12.79 4.24 3.54
C LEU A 178 -11.84 3.05 3.68
N LYS A 179 -10.59 3.22 3.31
CA LYS A 179 -9.57 2.15 3.37
C LYS A 179 -9.37 1.60 4.77
N TYR A 180 -9.47 2.44 5.80
CA TYR A 180 -9.14 2.07 7.18
C TYR A 180 -10.34 1.58 7.99
N ILE A 181 -11.59 1.79 7.54
CA ILE A 181 -12.77 1.41 8.29
C ILE A 181 -13.22 0.01 7.89
N THR A 182 -13.35 -0.88 8.87
CA THR A 182 -13.86 -2.25 8.65
C THR A 182 -15.34 -2.37 8.94
N SER A 183 -15.84 -1.63 9.93
CA SER A 183 -17.27 -1.59 10.26
C SER A 183 -17.67 -0.25 10.86
N ILE A 184 -18.95 0.09 10.70
CA ILE A 184 -19.61 1.22 11.38
C ILE A 184 -20.87 0.71 12.06
N THR A 185 -21.04 1.05 13.34
CA THR A 185 -22.22 0.73 14.13
C THR A 185 -22.90 2.03 14.58
N ILE A 186 -24.19 2.14 14.39
CA ILE A 186 -25.05 3.18 14.98
C ILE A 186 -25.52 2.65 16.34
N LEU A 187 -25.33 3.46 17.39
CA LEU A 187 -25.62 3.11 18.78
C LEU A 187 -26.90 3.77 19.32
N ASP A 188 -27.58 4.55 18.51
CA ASP A 188 -28.86 5.21 18.87
C ASP A 188 -30.03 4.27 18.54
N GLY A 189 -30.60 3.66 19.55
CA GLY A 189 -31.59 2.60 19.43
C GLY A 189 -30.98 1.20 19.36
N PRO A 190 -31.61 0.24 18.65
CA PRO A 190 -30.99 -1.05 18.39
C PRO A 190 -29.73 -0.89 17.57
N ASP A 191 -28.65 -1.56 17.97
CA ASP A 191 -27.35 -1.49 17.27
C ASP A 191 -27.51 -1.95 15.81
N ILE A 192 -27.20 -1.05 14.87
CA ILE A 192 -27.17 -1.36 13.42
C ILE A 192 -25.72 -1.29 12.97
N THR A 193 -25.17 -2.42 12.55
CA THR A 193 -23.77 -2.52 12.08
C THR A 193 -23.73 -2.75 10.56
N MET A 194 -22.94 -1.93 9.88
CA MET A 194 -22.56 -2.09 8.48
C MET A 194 -21.13 -2.63 8.39
N ASP A 195 -20.98 -3.76 7.71
CA ASP A 195 -19.66 -4.30 7.33
C ASP A 195 -19.15 -3.57 6.08
N MET A 196 -18.08 -2.82 6.25
CA MET A 196 -17.49 -2.03 5.16
C MET A 196 -16.77 -2.90 4.13
N TYR A 197 -16.33 -4.11 4.48
CA TYR A 197 -15.66 -5.01 3.54
C TYR A 197 -16.65 -5.66 2.55
N GLN A 198 -17.87 -5.92 3.00
CA GLN A 198 -18.93 -6.59 2.21
C GLN A 198 -19.78 -5.63 1.39
N SER A 199 -19.84 -4.36 1.77
CA SER A 199 -20.67 -3.36 1.12
C SER A 199 -20.07 -2.86 -0.20
N SER A 200 -20.91 -2.38 -1.11
CA SER A 200 -20.47 -1.75 -2.35
C SER A 200 -19.77 -0.40 -2.08
N TYR A 201 -18.93 0.05 -3.02
CA TYR A 201 -18.20 1.32 -2.88
C TYR A 201 -19.15 2.53 -2.71
N ASP A 202 -20.25 2.57 -3.46
CA ASP A 202 -21.20 3.68 -3.40
C ASP A 202 -22.00 3.69 -2.09
N GLU A 203 -22.33 2.53 -1.51
CA GLU A 203 -22.95 2.43 -0.19
C GLU A 203 -22.00 2.95 0.91
N LYS A 204 -20.73 2.54 0.86
CA LYS A 204 -19.70 3.00 1.78
C LYS A 204 -19.57 4.53 1.77
N ILE A 205 -19.50 5.14 0.58
CA ILE A 205 -19.41 6.59 0.45
C ILE A 205 -20.60 7.27 1.09
N LYS A 206 -21.83 6.85 0.76
CA LYS A 206 -23.06 7.43 1.34
C LYS A 206 -23.04 7.44 2.86
N VAL A 207 -22.51 6.38 3.48
CA VAL A 207 -22.42 6.30 4.94
C VAL A 207 -21.34 7.22 5.48
N ILE A 208 -20.13 7.21 4.87
CA ILE A 208 -19.01 8.06 5.34
C ILE A 208 -19.35 9.56 5.24
N GLU A 209 -20.02 9.98 4.17
CA GLU A 209 -20.42 11.37 3.95
C GLU A 209 -21.45 11.86 4.99
N GLN A 210 -22.19 10.96 5.63
CA GLN A 210 -23.14 11.30 6.68
C GLN A 210 -22.54 11.28 8.10
N LEU A 211 -21.29 10.82 8.25
CA LEU A 211 -20.65 10.81 9.56
C LEU A 211 -20.32 12.25 10.02
N PRO A 212 -20.58 12.58 11.30
CA PRO A 212 -20.24 13.89 11.83
C PRO A 212 -18.73 14.17 11.78
N ASN A 213 -18.35 15.40 11.45
CA ASN A 213 -16.94 15.81 11.34
C ASN A 213 -16.11 15.55 12.61
N ASN A 214 -16.71 15.67 13.81
CA ASN A 214 -16.01 15.38 15.05
C ASN A 214 -15.71 13.90 15.24
N PHE A 215 -16.51 13.02 14.62
CA PHE A 215 -16.25 11.58 14.62
C PHE A 215 -15.18 11.19 13.58
N THR A 216 -15.30 11.72 12.36
CA THR A 216 -14.30 11.48 11.31
C THR A 216 -12.90 12.01 11.67
N LYS A 217 -12.80 13.11 12.42
CA LYS A 217 -11.52 13.60 12.98
C LYS A 217 -10.79 12.57 13.83
N LYS A 218 -11.51 11.74 14.60
CA LYS A 218 -10.91 10.66 15.40
C LYS A 218 -10.35 9.53 14.50
N ILE A 219 -11.04 9.22 13.39
CA ILE A 219 -10.57 8.27 12.39
C ILE A 219 -9.29 8.81 11.73
N PHE A 220 -9.27 10.09 11.38
CA PHE A 220 -8.06 10.74 10.85
C PHE A 220 -6.88 10.72 11.81
N ALA A 221 -7.11 10.87 13.11
CA ALA A 221 -6.05 10.76 14.10
C ALA A 221 -5.40 9.36 14.08
N PHE A 222 -6.20 8.29 13.87
CA PHE A 222 -5.67 6.95 13.67
C PHE A 222 -4.85 6.84 12.38
N ILE A 223 -5.40 7.30 11.25
CA ILE A 223 -4.72 7.30 9.95
C ILE A 223 -3.38 8.05 10.04
N SER A 224 -3.39 9.23 10.68
CA SER A 224 -2.17 10.04 10.90
C SER A 224 -1.12 9.30 11.72
N THR A 225 -1.53 8.51 12.71
CA THR A 225 -0.60 7.68 13.50
C THR A 225 0.07 6.62 12.62
N VAL A 226 -0.68 5.97 11.72
CA VAL A 226 -0.14 4.98 10.77
C VAL A 226 0.84 5.66 9.81
N LYS A 227 0.46 6.80 9.23
CA LYS A 227 1.32 7.56 8.29
C LYS A 227 2.61 8.07 8.95
N LEU A 228 2.55 8.55 10.18
CA LEU A 228 3.73 8.96 10.92
C LEU A 228 4.67 7.77 11.23
N PHE A 229 4.11 6.60 11.46
CA PHE A 229 4.91 5.39 11.64
C PHE A 229 5.58 4.98 10.32
N GLU A 230 4.87 5.00 9.20
CA GLU A 230 5.42 4.75 7.87
C GLU A 230 6.52 5.76 7.52
N GLU A 231 6.31 7.05 7.81
CA GLU A 231 7.30 8.11 7.59
C GLU A 231 8.59 7.85 8.35
N LYS A 232 8.53 7.39 9.60
CA LYS A 232 9.73 7.01 10.37
C LYS A 232 10.50 5.87 9.70
N LEU A 233 9.81 4.91 9.10
CA LEU A 233 10.42 3.79 8.40
C LEU A 233 11.05 4.19 7.06
N THR A 234 10.63 5.31 6.48
CA THR A 234 11.12 5.83 5.18
C THR A 234 12.05 7.03 5.34
N THR A 235 12.52 7.32 6.56
CA THR A 235 13.42 8.42 6.84
C THR A 235 14.82 7.91 7.18
N ILE A 236 15.85 8.45 6.52
CA ILE A 236 17.28 8.21 6.78
C ILE A 236 17.93 9.55 7.13
N GLU A 237 18.59 9.66 8.29
CA GLU A 237 19.32 10.87 8.71
C GLU A 237 18.48 12.16 8.50
N ASP A 238 17.24 12.16 8.98
CA ASP A 238 16.26 13.25 8.85
C ASP A 238 15.84 13.57 7.40
N THR A 239 16.21 12.73 6.44
CA THR A 239 15.79 12.86 5.04
C THR A 239 14.74 11.82 4.69
N LYS A 240 13.54 12.28 4.36
CA LYS A 240 12.44 11.41 3.89
C LYS A 240 12.72 10.92 2.48
N VAL A 241 12.59 9.61 2.25
CA VAL A 241 12.69 8.96 0.94
C VAL A 241 11.27 8.79 0.36
N ASP A 242 11.03 9.36 -0.81
CA ASP A 242 9.77 9.14 -1.54
C ASP A 242 9.83 7.84 -2.34
N ILE A 243 9.08 6.85 -1.84
CA ILE A 243 9.12 5.49 -2.38
C ILE A 243 8.57 5.41 -3.80
N SER A 244 7.58 6.23 -4.16
CA SER A 244 6.96 6.17 -5.49
C SER A 244 7.77 6.89 -6.57
N ASN A 245 8.37 8.02 -6.25
CA ASN A 245 9.01 8.89 -7.24
C ASN A 245 10.53 8.75 -7.31
N GLU A 246 11.20 8.42 -6.20
CA GLU A 246 12.66 8.47 -6.11
C GLU A 246 13.33 7.11 -6.24
N LEU A 247 12.60 6.02 -6.00
CA LEU A 247 13.24 4.70 -5.96
C LEU A 247 13.53 4.09 -7.33
N PHE A 248 12.77 4.45 -8.36
CA PHE A 248 12.93 3.86 -9.70
C PHE A 248 13.15 4.91 -10.80
N GLY A 249 13.12 6.22 -10.47
CA GLY A 249 13.36 7.35 -11.38
C GLY A 249 14.82 7.68 -11.55
#